data_5603dd9f1159c459a280df3ed705f05b
#
_entry.id   5603dd9f1159c459a280df3ed705f05b
#
_cell.length_a   1.000
_cell.length_b   1.000
_cell.length_c   1.000
_cell.angle_alpha   90.00
_cell.angle_beta   90.00
_cell.angle_gamma   90.00
#
_symmetry.space_group_name_H-M   'P 1'
#
loop_
_entity.id
_entity.type
_entity.pdbx_description
1 polymer ?
#
loop_
_entity_poly.entity_id
_entity_poly.type
_entity_poly.pdbx_seq_one_letter_code
_entity_poly.pdbx_strand_id
1 'polypeptide(L)'
;MANSKEIKIQIASIGNTQKITSAMEKVAVSKMKKTQDKMLKGRPYRDRMLSVISHLAKGQPEYKPKYMEERDVKNIAIIVISSDKGLCGGLNANLLREVTRFASQQASEGKNISYSLIGTKAQSFFKSFGGNVISATEKLGDDPSIEQLVGSMKILLDSFSDGEIDKVYLASNSFVNTMTQEPEINQLLPLKKIEGEEEDKSKDAPRWDYIYEPDDSRILLDGLMERYIESLLYQSVIENIACEQAAKMVAMKSATDNAGSLIEELQLVYNNARQAAITQEISEIVAGAEAL
;
A
#
# COMPACT_ATOMS: atom_id res chain seq x y z
N MET A 1 -27.63 33.37 17.14
CA MET A 1 -28.34 32.22 16.55
C MET A 1 -27.85 32.07 15.11
N ALA A 2 -27.53 30.86 14.66
CA ALA A 2 -27.11 30.66 13.27
C ALA A 2 -28.28 31.06 12.34
N ASN A 3 -27.97 31.88 11.33
CA ASN A 3 -28.97 32.38 10.40
C ASN A 3 -29.49 31.20 9.56
N SER A 4 -30.80 31.05 9.39
CA SER A 4 -31.43 29.99 8.60
C SER A 4 -30.84 29.86 7.20
N LYS A 5 -30.38 30.99 6.62
CA LYS A 5 -29.69 31.03 5.33
C LYS A 5 -28.31 30.33 5.35
N GLU A 6 -27.55 30.47 6.45
CA GLU A 6 -26.24 29.80 6.60
C GLU A 6 -26.39 28.30 6.71
N ILE A 7 -27.39 27.82 7.51
CA ILE A 7 -27.68 26.40 7.65
C ILE A 7 -28.06 25.78 6.30
N LYS A 8 -28.86 26.49 5.49
CA LYS A 8 -29.23 26.04 4.14
C LYS A 8 -28.03 25.91 3.22
N ILE A 9 -27.06 26.83 3.32
CA ILE A 9 -25.81 26.76 2.54
C ILE A 9 -24.96 25.55 3.00
N GLN A 10 -24.88 25.30 4.30
CA GLN A 10 -24.17 24.14 4.85
C GLN A 10 -24.79 22.82 4.36
N ILE A 11 -26.11 22.67 4.41
CA ILE A 11 -26.83 21.50 3.89
C ILE A 11 -26.48 21.27 2.39
N ALA A 12 -26.51 22.33 1.59
CA ALA A 12 -26.17 22.21 0.17
C ALA A 12 -24.71 21.80 -0.05
N SER A 13 -23.77 22.35 0.72
CA SER A 13 -22.34 22.01 0.66
C SER A 13 -22.09 20.53 1.05
N ILE A 14 -22.68 20.07 2.16
CA ILE A 14 -22.56 18.68 2.61
C ILE A 14 -23.21 17.73 1.59
N GLY A 15 -24.36 18.08 1.02
CA GLY A 15 -25.02 17.32 -0.04
C GLY A 15 -24.15 17.16 -1.30
N ASN A 16 -23.39 18.20 -1.66
CA ASN A 16 -22.42 18.10 -2.75
C ASN A 16 -21.25 17.16 -2.37
N THR A 17 -20.73 17.27 -1.15
CA THR A 17 -19.69 16.36 -0.64
C THR A 17 -20.15 14.92 -0.64
N GLN A 18 -21.37 14.64 -0.20
CA GLN A 18 -22.01 13.33 -0.22
C GLN A 18 -22.05 12.71 -1.64
N LYS A 19 -22.40 13.51 -2.64
CA LYS A 19 -22.39 13.05 -4.04
C LYS A 19 -20.99 12.70 -4.53
N ILE A 20 -19.99 13.50 -4.14
CA ILE A 20 -18.59 13.27 -4.51
C ILE A 20 -18.08 11.98 -3.85
N THR A 21 -18.29 11.80 -2.54
CA THR A 21 -17.84 10.60 -1.82
C THR A 21 -18.51 9.34 -2.34
N SER A 22 -19.81 9.37 -2.64
CA SER A 22 -20.54 8.25 -3.28
C SER A 22 -20.00 7.91 -4.68
N ALA A 23 -19.64 8.92 -5.48
CA ALA A 23 -19.01 8.68 -6.78
C ALA A 23 -17.61 8.06 -6.62
N MET A 24 -16.81 8.55 -5.66
CA MET A 24 -15.48 8.03 -5.38
C MET A 24 -15.51 6.60 -4.86
N GLU A 25 -16.50 6.23 -4.05
CA GLU A 25 -16.75 4.85 -3.62
C GLU A 25 -16.93 3.92 -4.83
N LYS A 26 -17.82 4.26 -5.76
CA LYS A 26 -18.08 3.44 -6.97
C LYS A 26 -16.84 3.30 -7.85
N VAL A 27 -16.06 4.37 -8.01
CA VAL A 27 -14.80 4.32 -8.76
C VAL A 27 -13.78 3.41 -8.06
N ALA A 28 -13.67 3.48 -6.71
CA ALA A 28 -12.78 2.63 -5.95
C ALA A 28 -13.15 1.14 -6.08
N VAL A 29 -14.45 0.79 -6.03
CA VAL A 29 -14.93 -0.59 -6.27
C VAL A 29 -14.49 -1.11 -7.64
N SER A 30 -14.67 -0.32 -8.70
CA SER A 30 -14.27 -0.72 -10.06
C SER A 30 -12.76 -0.94 -10.18
N LYS A 31 -11.95 -0.03 -9.60
CA LYS A 31 -10.49 -0.12 -9.62
C LYS A 31 -9.99 -1.29 -8.78
N MET A 32 -10.57 -1.54 -7.61
CA MET A 32 -10.25 -2.67 -6.75
C MET A 32 -10.40 -4.00 -7.50
N LYS A 33 -11.53 -4.21 -8.18
CA LYS A 33 -11.75 -5.43 -8.96
C LYS A 33 -10.68 -5.62 -10.04
N LYS A 34 -10.37 -4.56 -10.81
CA LYS A 34 -9.33 -4.60 -11.84
C LYS A 34 -7.95 -4.96 -11.26
N THR A 35 -7.61 -4.43 -10.08
CA THR A 35 -6.32 -4.69 -9.43
C THR A 35 -6.26 -6.10 -8.85
N GLN A 36 -7.37 -6.61 -8.28
CA GLN A 36 -7.46 -8.00 -7.82
C GLN A 36 -7.27 -8.99 -8.97
N ASP A 37 -7.88 -8.75 -10.12
CA ASP A 37 -7.69 -9.58 -11.32
C ASP A 37 -6.22 -9.60 -11.77
N LYS A 38 -5.51 -8.47 -11.67
CA LYS A 38 -4.07 -8.39 -11.95
C LYS A 38 -3.23 -9.17 -10.94
N MET A 39 -3.54 -9.02 -9.66
CA MET A 39 -2.85 -9.75 -8.57
C MET A 39 -2.95 -11.27 -8.79
N LEU A 40 -4.14 -11.76 -9.13
CA LEU A 40 -4.36 -13.19 -9.39
C LEU A 40 -3.59 -13.69 -10.62
N LYS A 41 -3.49 -12.87 -11.68
CA LYS A 41 -2.73 -13.21 -12.89
C LYS A 41 -1.21 -13.26 -12.67
N GLY A 42 -0.69 -12.53 -11.68
CA GLY A 42 0.75 -12.52 -11.36
C GLY A 42 1.21 -13.76 -10.57
N ARG A 43 0.33 -14.39 -9.78
CA ARG A 43 0.68 -15.54 -8.92
C ARG A 43 1.30 -16.72 -9.67
N PRO A 44 0.75 -17.22 -10.80
CA PRO A 44 1.32 -18.37 -11.49
C PRO A 44 2.75 -18.13 -11.99
N TYR A 45 3.08 -16.89 -12.37
CA TYR A 45 4.43 -16.54 -12.80
C TYR A 45 5.43 -16.66 -11.66
N ARG A 46 5.11 -16.09 -10.50
CA ARG A 46 5.93 -16.17 -9.30
C ARG A 46 6.17 -17.62 -8.86
N ASP A 47 5.11 -18.42 -8.82
CA ASP A 47 5.17 -19.81 -8.36
C ASP A 47 6.03 -20.68 -9.31
N ARG A 48 5.92 -20.44 -10.62
CA ARG A 48 6.78 -21.07 -11.61
C ARG A 48 8.24 -20.66 -11.49
N MET A 49 8.52 -19.36 -11.26
CA MET A 49 9.90 -18.91 -11.03
C MET A 49 10.50 -19.56 -9.78
N LEU A 50 9.76 -19.64 -8.68
CA LEU A 50 10.20 -20.34 -7.47
C LEU A 50 10.54 -21.80 -7.75
N SER A 51 9.70 -22.51 -8.50
CA SER A 51 9.93 -23.90 -8.87
C SER A 51 11.23 -24.06 -9.67
N VAL A 52 11.47 -23.18 -10.65
CA VAL A 52 12.71 -23.20 -11.47
C VAL A 52 13.94 -22.88 -10.62
N ILE A 53 13.90 -21.86 -9.77
CA ILE A 53 14.99 -21.47 -8.86
C ILE A 53 15.31 -22.62 -7.91
N SER A 54 14.28 -23.25 -7.31
CA SER A 54 14.45 -24.42 -6.42
C SER A 54 15.12 -25.59 -7.12
N HIS A 55 14.75 -25.83 -8.38
CA HIS A 55 15.34 -26.92 -9.16
C HIS A 55 16.82 -26.65 -9.47
N LEU A 56 17.14 -25.43 -9.93
CA LEU A 56 18.52 -25.01 -10.21
C LEU A 56 19.40 -25.03 -8.95
N ALA A 57 18.88 -24.56 -7.82
CA ALA A 57 19.61 -24.57 -6.54
C ALA A 57 19.94 -25.99 -6.05
N LYS A 58 19.03 -26.95 -6.29
CA LYS A 58 19.28 -28.38 -5.98
C LYS A 58 20.35 -28.99 -6.88
N GLY A 59 20.49 -28.53 -8.11
CA GLY A 59 21.51 -29.02 -9.07
C GLY A 59 22.92 -28.56 -8.75
N GLN A 60 23.10 -27.50 -7.94
CA GLN A 60 24.42 -26.94 -7.57
C GLN A 60 24.51 -26.65 -6.06
N PRO A 61 24.64 -27.67 -5.22
CA PRO A 61 24.65 -27.48 -3.75
C PRO A 61 25.87 -26.70 -3.22
N GLU A 62 26.94 -26.61 -3.99
CA GLU A 62 28.16 -25.89 -3.59
C GLU A 62 28.09 -24.38 -3.90
N TYR A 63 27.23 -23.97 -4.79
CA TYR A 63 27.06 -22.56 -5.13
C TYR A 63 26.06 -21.87 -4.21
N LYS A 64 26.50 -20.83 -3.53
CA LYS A 64 25.63 -19.94 -2.76
C LYS A 64 25.35 -18.68 -3.56
N PRO A 65 24.12 -18.51 -4.06
CA PRO A 65 23.75 -17.29 -4.79
C PRO A 65 23.91 -16.05 -3.92
N LYS A 66 24.32 -14.92 -4.51
CA LYS A 66 24.53 -13.64 -3.81
C LYS A 66 23.33 -13.20 -2.96
N TYR A 67 22.13 -13.41 -3.47
CA TYR A 67 20.89 -12.99 -2.80
C TYR A 67 20.40 -13.94 -1.70
N MET A 68 21.09 -15.05 -1.43
CA MET A 68 20.82 -15.98 -0.34
C MET A 68 21.93 -15.98 0.73
N GLU A 69 22.96 -15.15 0.57
CA GLU A 69 24.07 -15.09 1.50
C GLU A 69 23.66 -14.39 2.80
N GLU A 70 23.72 -15.09 3.91
CA GLU A 70 23.51 -14.53 5.25
C GLU A 70 24.80 -13.86 5.74
N ARG A 71 24.71 -12.61 6.19
CA ARG A 71 25.81 -11.82 6.73
C ARG A 71 25.46 -11.28 8.12
N ASP A 72 26.48 -10.86 8.86
CA ASP A 72 26.26 -10.12 10.11
C ASP A 72 25.55 -8.79 9.81
N VAL A 73 24.39 -8.58 10.42
CA VAL A 73 23.48 -7.49 10.07
C VAL A 73 23.88 -6.22 10.81
N LYS A 74 24.46 -5.26 10.08
CA LYS A 74 24.79 -3.92 10.54
C LYS A 74 23.96 -2.85 9.83
N ASN A 75 23.73 -3.02 8.53
CA ASN A 75 23.02 -2.08 7.68
C ASN A 75 21.75 -2.71 7.13
N ILE A 76 20.63 -2.06 7.38
CA ILE A 76 19.31 -2.53 6.96
C ILE A 76 18.69 -1.52 5.99
N ALA A 77 18.14 -2.00 4.88
CA ALA A 77 17.27 -1.20 4.04
C ALA A 77 15.80 -1.61 4.21
N ILE A 78 14.90 -0.63 4.25
CA ILE A 78 13.46 -0.86 4.31
C ILE A 78 12.82 -0.24 3.06
N ILE A 79 12.23 -1.08 2.22
CA ILE A 79 11.40 -0.64 1.10
C ILE A 79 10.00 -0.36 1.67
N VAL A 80 9.52 0.86 1.56
CA VAL A 80 8.20 1.26 2.06
C VAL A 80 7.27 1.54 0.89
N ILE A 81 6.23 0.72 0.74
CA ILE A 81 5.23 0.88 -0.31
C ILE A 81 4.00 1.57 0.25
N SER A 82 3.78 2.80 -0.17
CA SER A 82 2.60 3.59 0.20
C SER A 82 1.77 3.98 -1.03
N SER A 83 0.62 4.59 -0.81
CA SER A 83 -0.16 5.14 -1.92
C SER A 83 0.36 6.52 -2.37
N ASP A 84 0.04 6.87 -3.63
CA ASP A 84 0.27 8.24 -4.14
C ASP A 84 -0.78 9.22 -3.64
N LYS A 85 -2.03 8.76 -3.47
CA LYS A 85 -3.19 9.59 -3.10
C LYS A 85 -3.68 9.23 -1.70
N GLY A 86 -4.36 10.17 -1.05
CA GLY A 86 -5.01 9.97 0.23
C GLY A 86 -6.45 9.45 0.09
N LEU A 87 -7.25 9.72 1.13
CA LEU A 87 -8.66 9.33 1.26
C LEU A 87 -8.88 7.81 1.35
N CYS A 88 -7.87 7.08 1.83
CA CYS A 88 -7.89 5.63 2.09
C CYS A 88 -7.90 5.31 3.60
N GLY A 89 -8.57 6.14 4.39
CA GLY A 89 -8.64 5.94 5.85
C GLY A 89 -7.26 5.93 6.51
N GLY A 90 -7.05 4.98 7.40
CA GLY A 90 -5.80 4.81 8.16
C GLY A 90 -4.70 4.02 7.47
N LEU A 91 -4.89 3.56 6.23
CA LEU A 91 -3.98 2.62 5.55
C LEU A 91 -2.51 3.04 5.64
N ASN A 92 -2.18 4.23 5.11
CA ASN A 92 -0.80 4.73 5.11
C ASN A 92 -0.30 5.06 6.52
N ALA A 93 -1.14 5.63 7.37
CA ALA A 93 -0.76 6.00 8.74
C ALA A 93 -0.40 4.76 9.57
N ASN A 94 -1.14 3.67 9.42
CA ASN A 94 -0.87 2.41 10.12
C ASN A 94 0.44 1.78 9.61
N LEU A 95 0.66 1.72 8.30
CA LEU A 95 1.90 1.23 7.72
C LEU A 95 3.11 2.03 8.20
N LEU A 96 3.05 3.36 8.11
CA LEU A 96 4.16 4.23 8.49
C LEU A 96 4.46 4.15 10.00
N ARG A 97 3.43 3.99 10.85
CA ARG A 97 3.60 3.75 12.29
C ARG A 97 4.34 2.44 12.55
N GLU A 98 3.97 1.37 11.84
CA GLU A 98 4.61 0.07 11.98
C GLU A 98 6.07 0.12 11.50
N VAL A 99 6.33 0.77 10.36
CA VAL A 99 7.69 0.97 9.83
C VAL A 99 8.55 1.75 10.82
N THR A 100 8.04 2.83 11.39
CA THR A 100 8.81 3.64 12.36
C THR A 100 9.06 2.88 13.66
N ARG A 101 8.10 2.07 14.14
CA ARG A 101 8.27 1.20 15.29
C ARG A 101 9.36 0.17 15.04
N PHE A 102 9.29 -0.53 13.92
CA PHE A 102 10.28 -1.52 13.51
C PHE A 102 11.68 -0.89 13.36
N ALA A 103 11.76 0.26 12.68
CA ALA A 103 13.02 0.98 12.50
C ALA A 103 13.64 1.40 13.84
N SER A 104 12.84 1.94 14.76
CA SER A 104 13.31 2.31 16.11
C SER A 104 13.83 1.11 16.89
N GLN A 105 13.18 -0.04 16.79
CA GLN A 105 13.64 -1.29 17.40
C GLN A 105 14.99 -1.71 16.83
N GLN A 106 15.15 -1.73 15.50
CA GLN A 106 16.40 -2.13 14.86
C GLN A 106 17.53 -1.12 15.14
N ALA A 107 17.21 0.17 15.22
CA ALA A 107 18.18 1.20 15.60
C ALA A 107 18.67 1.04 17.05
N SER A 108 17.79 0.64 17.98
CA SER A 108 18.17 0.35 19.37
C SER A 108 19.12 -0.84 19.51
N GLU A 109 19.13 -1.74 18.53
CA GLU A 109 20.07 -2.85 18.39
C GLU A 109 21.41 -2.42 17.74
N GLY A 110 21.61 -1.13 17.45
CA GLY A 110 22.83 -0.59 16.87
C GLY A 110 22.95 -0.72 15.36
N LYS A 111 21.84 -0.96 14.65
CA LYS A 111 21.82 -1.10 13.20
C LYS A 111 21.56 0.23 12.50
N ASN A 112 22.21 0.46 11.38
CA ASN A 112 21.95 1.61 10.51
C ASN A 112 20.76 1.30 9.61
N ILE A 113 19.86 2.29 9.45
CA ILE A 113 18.65 2.09 8.67
C ILE A 113 18.61 3.06 7.50
N SER A 114 18.35 2.51 6.33
CA SER A 114 18.15 3.23 5.09
C SER A 114 16.78 2.92 4.50
N TYR A 115 16.21 3.85 3.76
CA TYR A 115 14.86 3.72 3.23
C TYR A 115 14.84 3.82 1.71
N SER A 116 14.06 2.97 1.08
CA SER A 116 13.65 3.10 -0.31
C SER A 116 12.13 3.34 -0.34
N LEU A 117 11.72 4.47 -0.87
CA LEU A 117 10.33 4.92 -0.74
C LEU A 117 9.59 4.77 -2.07
N ILE A 118 8.46 4.10 -2.03
CA ILE A 118 7.56 3.93 -3.15
C ILE A 118 6.22 4.57 -2.80
N GLY A 119 5.80 5.56 -3.61
CA GLY A 119 4.58 6.32 -3.40
C GLY A 119 4.79 7.65 -2.67
N THR A 120 3.97 8.62 -3.06
CA THR A 120 4.08 10.02 -2.62
C THR A 120 3.83 10.19 -1.11
N LYS A 121 3.01 9.32 -0.49
CA LYS A 121 2.69 9.44 0.95
C LYS A 121 3.86 9.07 1.84
N ALA A 122 4.60 8.01 1.51
CA ALA A 122 5.83 7.66 2.21
C ALA A 122 6.88 8.77 2.05
N GLN A 123 7.07 9.28 0.84
CA GLN A 123 8.04 10.33 0.58
C GLN A 123 7.71 11.61 1.38
N SER A 124 6.45 12.04 1.39
CA SER A 124 6.02 13.21 2.15
C SER A 124 6.24 13.04 3.66
N PHE A 125 6.02 11.84 4.18
CA PHE A 125 6.24 11.52 5.58
C PHE A 125 7.73 11.55 5.94
N PHE A 126 8.57 10.84 5.20
CA PHE A 126 10.01 10.76 5.47
C PHE A 126 10.75 12.07 5.22
N LYS A 127 10.23 12.94 4.34
CA LYS A 127 10.74 14.31 4.17
C LYS A 127 10.64 15.13 5.46
N SER A 128 9.60 14.89 6.27
CA SER A 128 9.40 15.58 7.54
C SER A 128 9.98 14.80 8.73
N PHE A 129 9.89 13.48 8.71
CA PHE A 129 10.39 12.60 9.77
C PHE A 129 11.92 12.52 9.79
N GLY A 130 12.55 12.62 8.62
CA GLY A 130 13.99 12.40 8.44
C GLY A 130 14.30 10.93 8.20
N GLY A 131 15.59 10.62 8.05
CA GLY A 131 16.11 9.29 7.76
C GLY A 131 16.96 9.27 6.50
N ASN A 132 17.78 8.25 6.34
CA ASN A 132 18.61 8.07 5.17
C ASN A 132 17.78 7.46 4.03
N VAL A 133 17.35 8.28 3.08
CA VAL A 133 16.58 7.83 1.89
C VAL A 133 17.53 7.60 0.74
N ILE A 134 17.67 6.33 0.31
CA ILE A 134 18.54 5.92 -0.79
C ILE A 134 17.86 6.15 -2.14
N SER A 135 16.57 5.82 -2.23
CA SER A 135 15.80 5.96 -3.46
C SER A 135 14.35 6.33 -3.17
N ALA A 136 13.72 7.01 -4.10
CA ALA A 136 12.31 7.37 -4.02
C ALA A 136 11.68 7.31 -5.40
N THR A 137 10.54 6.60 -5.50
CA THR A 137 9.71 6.51 -6.70
C THR A 137 8.31 6.98 -6.38
N GLU A 138 7.81 7.93 -7.14
CA GLU A 138 6.47 8.51 -6.95
C GLU A 138 5.67 8.50 -8.26
N LYS A 139 4.38 8.78 -8.15
CA LYS A 139 3.48 8.90 -9.30
C LYS A 139 3.34 7.61 -10.12
N LEU A 140 3.32 6.47 -9.46
CA LEU A 140 3.13 5.17 -10.10
C LEU A 140 1.73 5.02 -10.71
N GLY A 141 0.76 5.78 -10.21
CA GLY A 141 -0.63 5.73 -10.67
C GLY A 141 -1.37 4.47 -10.24
N ASP A 142 -2.45 4.18 -10.98
CA ASP A 142 -3.31 3.02 -10.70
C ASP A 142 -2.86 1.74 -11.45
N ASP A 143 -1.90 1.88 -12.36
CA ASP A 143 -1.42 0.81 -13.24
C ASP A 143 0.09 0.93 -13.49
N PRO A 144 0.91 0.67 -12.45
CA PRO A 144 2.36 0.77 -12.58
C PRO A 144 2.91 -0.29 -13.52
N SER A 145 3.98 0.07 -14.21
CA SER A 145 4.80 -0.88 -14.96
C SER A 145 6.02 -1.32 -14.15
N ILE A 146 6.59 -2.49 -14.49
CA ILE A 146 7.80 -3.00 -13.82
C ILE A 146 8.97 -2.02 -14.03
N GLU A 147 9.09 -1.43 -15.22
CA GLU A 147 10.17 -0.52 -15.59
C GLU A 147 10.27 0.70 -14.65
N GLN A 148 9.15 1.15 -14.11
CA GLN A 148 9.12 2.26 -13.15
C GLN A 148 9.75 1.91 -11.80
N LEU A 149 9.78 0.62 -11.45
CA LEU A 149 10.31 0.12 -10.18
C LEU A 149 11.76 -0.35 -10.29
N VAL A 150 12.18 -0.77 -11.49
CA VAL A 150 13.52 -1.34 -11.75
C VAL A 150 14.64 -0.41 -11.28
N GLY A 151 14.52 0.91 -11.51
CA GLY A 151 15.53 1.87 -11.09
C GLY A 151 15.82 1.88 -9.59
N SER A 152 14.76 1.96 -8.78
CA SER A 152 14.91 1.92 -7.31
C SER A 152 15.35 0.55 -6.80
N MET A 153 14.90 -0.52 -7.46
CA MET A 153 15.27 -1.88 -7.12
C MET A 153 16.76 -2.13 -7.42
N LYS A 154 17.24 -1.70 -8.58
CA LYS A 154 18.64 -1.90 -8.99
C LYS A 154 19.61 -1.28 -7.99
N ILE A 155 19.34 -0.05 -7.54
CA ILE A 155 20.16 0.61 -6.52
C ILE A 155 20.27 -0.27 -5.25
N LEU A 156 19.16 -0.86 -4.80
CA LEU A 156 19.15 -1.72 -3.61
C LEU A 156 19.87 -3.06 -3.84
N LEU A 157 19.68 -3.67 -5.02
CA LEU A 157 20.34 -4.94 -5.36
C LEU A 157 21.85 -4.77 -5.52
N ASP A 158 22.27 -3.67 -6.11
CA ASP A 158 23.69 -3.32 -6.25
C ASP A 158 24.29 -3.07 -4.84
N SER A 159 23.68 -2.23 -4.00
CA SER A 159 24.15 -1.98 -2.62
C SER A 159 24.17 -3.25 -1.75
N PHE A 160 23.23 -4.18 -1.96
CA PHE A 160 23.24 -5.48 -1.28
C PHE A 160 24.38 -6.36 -1.80
N SER A 161 24.62 -6.40 -3.11
CA SER A 161 25.69 -7.17 -3.74
C SER A 161 27.07 -6.67 -3.33
N ASP A 162 27.23 -5.34 -3.21
CA ASP A 162 28.47 -4.69 -2.80
C ASP A 162 28.74 -4.77 -1.28
N GLY A 163 27.78 -5.28 -0.50
CA GLY A 163 27.90 -5.45 0.96
C GLY A 163 27.68 -4.16 1.76
N GLU A 164 27.13 -3.12 1.14
CA GLU A 164 26.74 -1.88 1.82
C GLU A 164 25.46 -2.09 2.66
N ILE A 165 24.59 -3.02 2.22
CA ILE A 165 23.36 -3.41 2.88
C ILE A 165 23.39 -4.91 3.15
N ASP A 166 23.10 -5.30 4.40
CA ASP A 166 23.13 -6.70 4.83
C ASP A 166 21.75 -7.34 4.79
N LYS A 167 20.69 -6.55 5.00
CA LYS A 167 19.31 -7.01 4.95
C LYS A 167 18.39 -5.99 4.28
N VAL A 168 17.42 -6.50 3.53
CA VAL A 168 16.35 -5.70 2.94
C VAL A 168 15.01 -6.21 3.42
N TYR A 169 14.20 -5.30 3.98
CA TYR A 169 12.83 -5.55 4.36
C TYR A 169 11.87 -4.84 3.41
N LEU A 170 10.74 -5.47 3.17
CA LEU A 170 9.65 -4.94 2.38
C LEU A 170 8.47 -4.65 3.31
N ALA A 171 8.11 -3.38 3.44
CA ALA A 171 6.97 -2.92 4.21
C ALA A 171 5.84 -2.52 3.26
N SER A 172 4.73 -3.24 3.31
CA SER A 172 3.56 -3.05 2.46
C SER A 172 2.29 -3.41 3.21
N ASN A 173 1.12 -3.14 2.60
CA ASN A 173 -0.14 -3.59 3.14
C ASN A 173 -0.55 -4.89 2.45
N SER A 174 -0.89 -5.91 3.24
CA SER A 174 -1.42 -7.18 2.79
C SER A 174 -2.95 -7.14 2.69
N PHE A 175 -3.48 -7.72 1.63
CA PHE A 175 -4.91 -7.77 1.39
C PHE A 175 -5.54 -9.02 2.03
N VAL A 176 -6.09 -8.87 3.24
CA VAL A 176 -6.82 -9.94 3.93
C VAL A 176 -8.23 -10.08 3.34
N ASN A 177 -8.98 -9.00 3.33
CA ASN A 177 -10.31 -8.91 2.71
C ASN A 177 -10.66 -7.44 2.41
N THR A 178 -11.84 -7.21 1.86
CA THR A 178 -12.29 -5.86 1.45
C THR A 178 -12.39 -4.87 2.63
N MET A 179 -12.62 -5.37 3.84
CA MET A 179 -12.76 -4.55 5.05
C MET A 179 -11.46 -4.41 5.83
N THR A 180 -10.54 -5.37 5.70
CA THR A 180 -9.33 -5.48 6.51
C THR A 180 -8.10 -5.53 5.62
N GLN A 181 -7.20 -4.58 5.83
CA GLN A 181 -5.86 -4.55 5.24
C GLN A 181 -4.86 -4.40 6.39
N GLU A 182 -3.83 -5.21 6.39
CA GLU A 182 -2.85 -5.28 7.46
C GLU A 182 -1.47 -4.83 6.98
N PRO A 183 -0.79 -3.93 7.71
CA PRO A 183 0.58 -3.59 7.42
C PRO A 183 1.50 -4.76 7.78
N GLU A 184 2.34 -5.17 6.84
CA GLU A 184 3.32 -6.23 7.00
C GLU A 184 4.72 -5.75 6.69
N ILE A 185 5.71 -6.27 7.44
CA ILE A 185 7.13 -6.06 7.18
C ILE A 185 7.77 -7.42 7.00
N ASN A 186 8.05 -7.77 5.76
CA ASN A 186 8.60 -9.06 5.38
C ASN A 186 10.07 -8.91 4.95
N GLN A 187 10.91 -9.88 5.30
CA GLN A 187 12.28 -9.92 4.80
C GLN A 187 12.26 -10.24 3.31
N LEU A 188 12.88 -9.35 2.50
CA LEU A 188 13.06 -9.55 1.07
C LEU A 188 14.44 -10.16 0.78
N LEU A 189 15.49 -9.61 1.39
CA LEU A 189 16.87 -10.11 1.24
C LEU A 189 17.53 -10.27 2.63
N PRO A 190 18.40 -11.28 2.79
CA PRO A 190 18.59 -12.42 1.88
C PRO A 190 17.31 -13.22 1.70
N LEU A 191 17.14 -13.80 0.52
CA LEU A 191 16.01 -14.72 0.27
C LEU A 191 16.09 -15.87 1.27
N LYS A 192 15.01 -16.15 1.98
CA LYS A 192 14.91 -17.33 2.83
C LYS A 192 15.17 -18.55 1.97
N LYS A 193 15.89 -19.53 2.53
CA LYS A 193 16.03 -20.83 1.87
C LYS A 193 14.64 -21.28 1.42
N ILE A 194 14.50 -21.56 0.15
CA ILE A 194 13.28 -22.13 -0.40
C ILE A 194 13.26 -23.57 0.14
N GLU A 195 12.77 -23.72 1.38
CA GLU A 195 12.35 -25.03 1.86
C GLU A 195 11.21 -25.40 0.94
N GLY A 196 11.47 -26.39 0.07
CA GLY A 196 10.46 -26.85 -0.86
C GLY A 196 9.19 -27.15 -0.07
N GLU A 197 8.14 -26.40 -0.37
CA GLU A 197 6.81 -26.81 0.03
C GLU A 197 6.67 -28.27 -0.38
N GLU A 198 6.44 -29.08 0.64
CA GLU A 198 6.14 -30.50 0.57
C GLU A 198 6.94 -31.25 -0.50
N GLU A 199 7.88 -32.08 -0.07
CA GLU A 199 8.34 -33.18 -0.91
C GLU A 199 7.16 -33.62 -1.76
N ASP A 200 7.18 -33.22 -3.04
CA ASP A 200 6.31 -33.81 -4.02
C ASP A 200 6.62 -35.29 -3.95
N LYS A 201 5.76 -36.02 -3.22
CA LYS A 201 5.92 -37.43 -2.88
C LYS A 201 5.86 -38.37 -4.10
N SER A 202 5.89 -37.76 -5.27
CA SER A 202 6.15 -38.52 -6.50
C SER A 202 7.65 -38.76 -6.59
N LYS A 203 8.11 -39.84 -5.95
CA LYS A 203 9.46 -40.41 -6.11
C LYS A 203 9.82 -40.71 -7.58
N ASP A 204 8.92 -40.45 -8.50
CA ASP A 204 9.02 -40.71 -9.93
C ASP A 204 8.93 -39.43 -10.79
N ALA A 205 9.12 -38.22 -10.22
CA ALA A 205 9.26 -37.04 -11.07
C ALA A 205 10.53 -37.21 -11.94
N PRO A 206 10.41 -37.23 -13.27
CA PRO A 206 11.55 -37.42 -14.15
C PRO A 206 12.58 -36.34 -13.81
N ARG A 207 13.83 -36.74 -13.53
CA ARG A 207 14.97 -35.82 -13.43
C ARG A 207 15.16 -35.25 -14.83
N TRP A 208 14.64 -34.02 -15.04
CA TRP A 208 14.86 -33.31 -16.28
C TRP A 208 16.29 -32.79 -16.24
N ASP A 209 17.18 -33.38 -17.03
CA ASP A 209 18.50 -32.81 -17.31
C ASP A 209 18.30 -31.68 -18.28
N TYR A 210 18.29 -30.45 -17.78
CA TYR A 210 18.22 -29.25 -18.62
C TYR A 210 19.60 -28.97 -19.21
N ILE A 211 19.63 -28.65 -20.49
CA ILE A 211 20.76 -27.98 -21.12
C ILE A 211 20.60 -26.49 -20.86
N TYR A 212 21.53 -25.91 -20.14
CA TYR A 212 21.50 -24.48 -19.80
C TYR A 212 22.20 -23.67 -20.88
N GLU A 213 21.61 -22.51 -21.21
CA GLU A 213 22.22 -21.51 -22.07
C GLU A 213 22.11 -20.15 -21.35
N PRO A 214 23.20 -19.51 -20.96
CA PRO A 214 24.63 -19.89 -21.11
C PRO A 214 25.02 -21.12 -20.28
N ASP A 215 26.10 -21.78 -20.64
CA ASP A 215 26.62 -23.00 -19.97
C ASP A 215 26.90 -22.84 -18.47
N ASP A 216 27.06 -21.62 -17.98
CA ASP A 216 27.21 -21.32 -16.54
C ASP A 216 25.83 -21.13 -15.86
N SER A 217 25.37 -22.20 -15.25
CA SER A 217 24.11 -22.21 -14.47
C SER A 217 24.11 -21.23 -13.27
N ARG A 218 25.27 -20.74 -12.81
CA ARG A 218 25.38 -19.72 -11.74
C ARG A 218 24.88 -18.38 -12.23
N ILE A 219 25.31 -17.95 -13.42
CA ILE A 219 24.87 -16.71 -14.05
C ILE A 219 23.35 -16.73 -14.28
N LEU A 220 22.86 -17.90 -14.73
CA LEU A 220 21.43 -18.10 -14.94
C LEU A 220 20.65 -18.00 -13.61
N LEU A 221 21.16 -18.62 -12.54
CA LEU A 221 20.52 -18.63 -11.23
C LEU A 221 20.46 -17.22 -10.61
N ASP A 222 21.57 -16.47 -10.67
CA ASP A 222 21.61 -15.10 -10.19
C ASP A 222 20.65 -14.19 -10.97
N GLY A 223 20.59 -14.30 -12.29
CA GLY A 223 19.67 -13.55 -13.13
C GLY A 223 18.19 -13.91 -12.87
N LEU A 224 17.89 -15.18 -12.62
CA LEU A 224 16.53 -15.61 -12.26
C LEU A 224 16.12 -15.12 -10.87
N MET A 225 17.05 -15.11 -9.90
CA MET A 225 16.79 -14.55 -8.57
C MET A 225 16.51 -13.05 -8.62
N GLU A 226 17.28 -12.30 -9.42
CA GLU A 226 17.02 -10.88 -9.63
C GLU A 226 15.60 -10.65 -10.18
N ARG A 227 15.22 -11.39 -11.24
CA ARG A 227 13.86 -11.33 -11.79
C ARG A 227 12.78 -11.75 -10.80
N TYR A 228 13.08 -12.73 -9.96
CA TYR A 228 12.15 -13.14 -8.91
C TYR A 228 11.93 -12.04 -7.87
N ILE A 229 12.99 -11.36 -7.43
CA ILE A 229 12.92 -10.25 -6.48
C ILE A 229 12.15 -9.07 -7.09
N GLU A 230 12.40 -8.74 -8.36
CA GLU A 230 11.63 -7.73 -9.11
C GLU A 230 10.13 -8.09 -9.14
N SER A 231 9.81 -9.35 -9.39
CA SER A 231 8.43 -9.84 -9.43
C SER A 231 7.75 -9.76 -8.06
N LEU A 232 8.47 -10.08 -6.97
CA LEU A 232 7.96 -9.96 -5.59
C LEU A 232 7.63 -8.50 -5.26
N LEU A 233 8.54 -7.56 -5.58
CA LEU A 233 8.28 -6.15 -5.35
C LEU A 233 7.09 -5.65 -6.16
N TYR A 234 7.05 -5.98 -7.45
CA TYR A 234 5.94 -5.59 -8.31
C TYR A 234 4.60 -6.11 -7.78
N GLN A 235 4.55 -7.38 -7.36
CA GLN A 235 3.34 -7.96 -6.81
C GLN A 235 2.91 -7.25 -5.51
N SER A 236 3.85 -6.92 -4.64
CA SER A 236 3.55 -6.18 -3.40
C SER A 236 3.04 -4.75 -3.69
N VAL A 237 3.52 -4.10 -4.75
CA VAL A 237 2.99 -2.81 -5.21
C VAL A 237 1.56 -2.96 -5.71
N ILE A 238 1.26 -3.97 -6.53
CA ILE A 238 -0.10 -4.24 -7.03
C ILE A 238 -1.04 -4.57 -5.86
N GLU A 239 -0.60 -5.38 -4.90
CA GLU A 239 -1.38 -5.70 -3.71
C GLU A 239 -1.66 -4.45 -2.86
N ASN A 240 -0.66 -3.60 -2.65
CA ASN A 240 -0.85 -2.34 -1.93
C ASN A 240 -1.84 -1.40 -2.64
N ILE A 241 -1.87 -1.37 -3.98
CA ILE A 241 -2.89 -0.63 -4.75
C ILE A 241 -4.28 -1.24 -4.53
N ALA A 242 -4.41 -2.56 -4.48
CA ALA A 242 -5.68 -3.21 -4.16
C ALA A 242 -6.16 -2.84 -2.75
N CYS A 243 -5.25 -2.84 -1.76
CA CYS A 243 -5.49 -2.38 -0.39
C CYS A 243 -5.94 -0.91 -0.36
N GLU A 244 -5.27 -0.04 -1.13
CA GLU A 244 -5.64 1.37 -1.24
C GLU A 244 -7.08 1.54 -1.76
N GLN A 245 -7.45 0.84 -2.82
CA GLN A 245 -8.80 0.96 -3.38
C GLN A 245 -9.87 0.38 -2.44
N ALA A 246 -9.57 -0.73 -1.75
CA ALA A 246 -10.48 -1.31 -0.75
C ALA A 246 -10.68 -0.35 0.45
N ALA A 247 -9.60 0.16 1.02
CA ALA A 247 -9.65 1.12 2.13
C ALA A 247 -10.35 2.42 1.71
N LYS A 248 -10.13 2.88 0.48
CA LYS A 248 -10.78 4.06 -0.09
C LYS A 248 -12.29 3.84 -0.24
N MET A 249 -12.72 2.68 -0.73
CA MET A 249 -14.14 2.32 -0.83
C MET A 249 -14.82 2.41 0.54
N VAL A 250 -14.25 1.78 1.57
CA VAL A 250 -14.79 1.78 2.93
C VAL A 250 -14.85 3.19 3.53
N ALA A 251 -13.75 3.95 3.38
CA ALA A 251 -13.68 5.33 3.87
C ALA A 251 -14.69 6.25 3.18
N MET A 252 -14.88 6.11 1.87
CA MET A 252 -15.84 6.92 1.11
C MET A 252 -17.28 6.54 1.42
N LYS A 253 -17.57 5.25 1.64
CA LYS A 253 -18.86 4.80 2.11
C LYS A 253 -19.21 5.42 3.47
N SER A 254 -18.32 5.30 4.45
CA SER A 254 -18.52 5.91 5.78
C SER A 254 -18.70 7.43 5.69
N ALA A 255 -17.94 8.10 4.82
CA ALA A 255 -18.07 9.55 4.61
C ALA A 255 -19.44 9.92 4.00
N THR A 256 -19.96 9.10 3.08
CA THR A 256 -21.27 9.27 2.45
C THR A 256 -22.41 9.10 3.47
N ASP A 257 -22.31 8.06 4.30
CA ASP A 257 -23.30 7.77 5.35
C ASP A 257 -23.30 8.87 6.42
N ASN A 258 -22.13 9.29 6.89
CA ASN A 258 -21.98 10.39 7.85
C ASN A 258 -22.51 11.72 7.29
N ALA A 259 -22.28 12.01 6.00
CA ALA A 259 -22.83 13.19 5.36
C ALA A 259 -24.37 13.16 5.32
N GLY A 260 -24.98 11.98 5.10
CA GLY A 260 -26.43 11.79 5.18
C GLY A 260 -26.98 12.16 6.54
N SER A 261 -26.42 11.59 7.62
CA SER A 261 -26.83 11.87 8.99
C SER A 261 -26.69 13.35 9.36
N LEU A 262 -25.60 14.01 8.94
CA LEU A 262 -25.37 15.43 9.16
C LEU A 262 -26.42 16.30 8.43
N ILE A 263 -26.84 15.90 7.23
CA ILE A 263 -27.90 16.61 6.48
C ILE A 263 -29.22 16.52 7.23
N GLU A 264 -29.58 15.35 7.77
CA GLU A 264 -30.81 15.16 8.55
C GLU A 264 -30.81 16.01 9.82
N GLU A 265 -29.71 16.02 10.58
CA GLU A 265 -29.56 16.88 11.76
C GLU A 265 -29.69 18.38 11.41
N LEU A 266 -28.97 18.83 10.39
CA LEU A 266 -29.02 20.23 9.96
C LEU A 266 -30.41 20.61 9.44
N GLN A 267 -31.16 19.68 8.87
CA GLN A 267 -32.51 19.93 8.38
C GLN A 267 -33.48 20.16 9.56
N LEU A 268 -33.33 19.45 10.67
CA LEU A 268 -34.08 19.70 11.91
C LEU A 268 -33.75 21.09 12.48
N VAL A 269 -32.46 21.43 12.58
CA VAL A 269 -32.03 22.75 13.07
C VAL A 269 -32.55 23.88 12.18
N TYR A 270 -32.49 23.68 10.86
CA TYR A 270 -33.03 24.63 9.88
C TYR A 270 -34.54 24.85 10.07
N ASN A 271 -35.31 23.78 10.21
CA ASN A 271 -36.75 23.88 10.38
C ASN A 271 -37.11 24.60 11.67
N ASN A 272 -36.40 24.31 12.77
CA ASN A 272 -36.62 24.99 14.06
C ASN A 272 -36.26 26.47 13.98
N ALA A 273 -35.09 26.81 13.37
CA ALA A 273 -34.70 28.21 13.19
C ALA A 273 -35.66 28.97 12.28
N ARG A 274 -36.15 28.32 11.22
CA ARG A 274 -37.16 28.91 10.33
C ARG A 274 -38.47 29.18 11.05
N GLN A 275 -38.98 28.21 11.84
CA GLN A 275 -40.20 28.41 12.62
C GLN A 275 -40.06 29.54 13.64
N ALA A 276 -38.94 29.61 14.37
CA ALA A 276 -38.64 30.68 15.30
C ALA A 276 -38.63 32.06 14.61
N ALA A 277 -37.99 32.16 13.44
CA ALA A 277 -37.94 33.40 12.66
C ALA A 277 -39.35 33.83 12.21
N ILE A 278 -40.17 32.90 11.69
CA ILE A 278 -41.56 33.20 11.27
C ILE A 278 -42.37 33.64 12.48
N THR A 279 -42.23 32.96 13.62
CA THR A 279 -42.96 33.35 14.84
C THR A 279 -42.57 34.75 15.32
N GLN A 280 -41.27 35.05 15.27
CA GLN A 280 -40.79 36.39 15.61
C GLN A 280 -41.32 37.46 14.67
N GLU A 281 -41.29 37.23 13.35
CA GLU A 281 -41.85 38.20 12.34
C GLU A 281 -43.37 38.39 12.59
N ILE A 282 -44.10 37.36 12.84
CA ILE A 282 -45.56 37.45 13.16
C ILE A 282 -45.75 38.26 14.44
N SER A 283 -44.99 38.00 15.51
CA SER A 283 -45.07 38.78 16.74
C SER A 283 -44.74 40.23 16.58
N GLU A 284 -43.74 40.56 15.79
CA GLU A 284 -43.33 41.95 15.46
C GLU A 284 -44.47 42.66 14.67
N ILE A 285 -45.09 41.98 13.72
CA ILE A 285 -46.22 42.55 12.95
C ILE A 285 -47.40 42.81 13.85
N VAL A 286 -47.78 41.85 14.73
CA VAL A 286 -48.91 42.00 15.67
C VAL A 286 -48.62 43.15 16.66
N ALA A 287 -47.43 43.18 17.28
CA ALA A 287 -47.04 44.24 18.19
C ALA A 287 -47.03 45.64 17.50
N GLY A 288 -46.62 45.69 16.24
CA GLY A 288 -46.64 46.92 15.43
C GLY A 288 -48.11 47.38 15.09
N ALA A 289 -49.03 46.44 14.89
CA ALA A 289 -50.42 46.72 14.65
C ALA A 289 -51.17 47.16 15.91
N GLU A 290 -50.79 46.67 17.10
CA GLU A 290 -51.37 47.11 18.38
C GLU A 290 -50.82 48.48 18.82
N ALA A 291 -49.70 48.95 18.28
CA ALA A 291 -49.09 50.24 18.62
C ALA A 291 -49.60 51.41 17.75
N LEU A 292 -50.42 51.14 16.75
CA LEU A 292 -51.12 52.10 15.89
C LEU A 292 -52.55 52.36 16.37
#